data_67d25bb7bbf82d73aec25adfc81c7881
#
_entry.id   67d25bb7bbf82d73aec25adfc81c7881
#
_cell.length_a   1.000
_cell.length_b   1.000
_cell.length_c   1.000
_cell.angle_alpha   90.00
_cell.angle_beta   90.00
_cell.angle_gamma   90.00
#
_symmetry.space_group_name_H-M   'P 1'
#
loop_
_entity.id
_entity.type
_entity.pdbx_description
1 polymer ?
#
loop_
_entity_poly.entity_id
_entity_poly.type
_entity_poly.pdbx_seq_one_letter_code
_entity_poly.pdbx_strand_id
1 'polypeptide(L)'
;MSPKIASLALVLMAAAPVAAQSPAYIVTRLGVDTVAIERFSRSGNELEGDLVLRHPRVRTIHYVAELGPQGEIRSLATTVRRPGTDPSAPPMMQTISRFADTVAVIEVQRNGQPDTAGSARKSYRGAVAPMIGVEPTSYGIYEQLLTSARLGRDSVSYALVSPGAGPVPAIILRRRGADSVSFTSTFFPGWTEVARVDSRGRIQGVDASATTVKTVAQRVASLDFDNVVKSWAAVESARGGAMGQMSPPDTVKTTIGGANLTVAYSRPLKRGRVIFGNLVPWNQVWRTGANAATMFTTDKDLAFGSTVIPAGKYTLWTVPTPTGAKLIFNSETGQWGTDYHADKDFARVDLAGRQVSPPVEQFVIGVVPQATGGLLSFTWDDRQYSVPFTVK
;
A
#
# COMPACT_ATOMS: atom_id res chain seq x y z
N MET A 1 -4.45 7.98 82.86
CA MET A 1 -3.82 7.20 81.76
C MET A 1 -4.46 7.67 80.45
N SER A 2 -3.75 8.53 79.72
CA SER A 2 -4.21 9.05 78.38
C SER A 2 -3.60 8.20 77.30
N PRO A 3 -4.37 7.84 76.25
CA PRO A 3 -3.86 7.09 75.12
C PRO A 3 -3.11 8.03 74.16
N LYS A 4 -1.90 7.67 73.80
CA LYS A 4 -1.09 8.34 72.74
C LYS A 4 -1.64 7.96 71.38
N ILE A 5 -2.09 8.97 70.63
CA ILE A 5 -2.48 8.85 69.22
C ILE A 5 -1.19 8.85 68.39
N ALA A 6 -0.86 7.75 67.72
CA ALA A 6 0.22 7.66 66.78
C ALA A 6 -0.26 8.23 65.42
N SER A 7 0.31 9.35 64.98
CA SER A 7 0.09 9.91 63.66
C SER A 7 0.81 9.08 62.62
N LEU A 8 0.06 8.43 61.75
CA LEU A 8 0.57 7.74 60.56
C LEU A 8 0.83 8.79 59.44
N ALA A 9 2.08 9.11 59.22
CA ALA A 9 2.46 9.99 58.13
C ALA A 9 2.33 9.22 56.79
N LEU A 10 1.36 9.60 55.97
CA LEU A 10 1.18 9.10 54.61
C LEU A 10 2.26 9.74 53.72
N VAL A 11 3.32 8.97 53.40
CA VAL A 11 4.30 9.39 52.39
C VAL A 11 3.68 9.25 51.03
N LEU A 12 3.20 10.35 50.42
CA LEU A 12 2.90 10.41 49.01
C LEU A 12 4.23 10.31 48.25
N MET A 13 4.55 9.14 47.72
CA MET A 13 5.55 9.02 46.68
C MET A 13 4.98 9.68 45.39
N ALA A 14 5.44 10.86 45.08
CA ALA A 14 5.24 11.46 43.79
C ALA A 14 5.87 10.56 42.72
N ALA A 15 5.07 9.91 41.87
CA ALA A 15 5.58 9.21 40.71
C ALA A 15 6.35 10.21 39.86
N ALA A 16 7.65 9.97 39.65
CA ALA A 16 8.43 10.78 38.73
C ALA A 16 7.76 10.74 37.33
N PRO A 17 7.65 11.87 36.63
CA PRO A 17 7.11 11.87 35.27
C PRO A 17 7.97 10.94 34.43
N VAL A 18 7.33 9.94 33.81
CA VAL A 18 7.99 9.06 32.84
C VAL A 18 8.45 9.98 31.70
N ALA A 19 9.77 10.14 31.56
CA ALA A 19 10.31 10.98 30.50
C ALA A 19 9.83 10.45 29.14
N ALA A 20 9.19 11.31 28.34
CA ALA A 20 8.78 10.97 27.00
C ALA A 20 10.01 10.52 26.19
N GLN A 21 9.91 9.38 25.55
CA GLN A 21 10.99 8.90 24.69
C GLN A 21 11.14 9.86 23.51
N SER A 22 12.38 10.15 23.10
CA SER A 22 12.62 10.91 21.86
C SER A 22 11.89 10.27 20.70
N PRO A 23 11.26 11.07 19.81
CA PRO A 23 10.47 10.53 18.72
C PRO A 23 11.30 9.66 17.77
N ALA A 24 10.71 8.59 17.30
CA ALA A 24 11.25 7.76 16.24
C ALA A 24 10.78 8.28 14.90
N TYR A 25 11.61 8.15 13.85
CA TYR A 25 11.30 8.56 12.51
C TYR A 25 11.44 7.40 11.54
N ILE A 26 10.44 7.21 10.68
CA ILE A 26 10.46 6.22 9.59
C ILE A 26 10.24 6.95 8.26
N VAL A 27 11.06 6.63 7.27
CA VAL A 27 10.94 7.13 5.89
C VAL A 27 10.60 5.96 4.98
N THR A 28 9.49 6.06 4.27
CA THR A 28 9.02 5.04 3.32
C THR A 28 9.27 5.51 1.88
N ARG A 29 9.93 4.67 1.10
CA ARG A 29 10.29 4.93 -0.29
C ARG A 29 9.67 3.92 -1.26
N LEU A 30 9.37 4.42 -2.46
CA LEU A 30 9.09 3.62 -3.65
C LEU A 30 10.15 3.95 -4.69
N GLY A 31 11.13 3.08 -4.84
CA GLY A 31 12.34 3.41 -5.57
C GLY A 31 13.09 4.56 -4.90
N VAL A 32 13.43 5.60 -5.66
CA VAL A 32 14.12 6.80 -5.14
C VAL A 32 13.17 7.80 -4.47
N ASP A 33 11.86 7.69 -4.69
CA ASP A 33 10.89 8.65 -4.19
C ASP A 33 10.46 8.34 -2.75
N THR A 34 10.51 9.34 -1.88
CA THR A 34 9.86 9.28 -0.56
C THR A 34 8.36 9.46 -0.74
N VAL A 35 7.58 8.44 -0.34
CA VAL A 35 6.12 8.40 -0.51
C VAL A 35 5.36 8.57 0.80
N ALA A 36 6.01 8.28 1.94
CA ALA A 36 5.49 8.56 3.27
C ALA A 36 6.63 8.83 4.26
N ILE A 37 6.31 9.57 5.31
CA ILE A 37 7.14 9.74 6.50
C ILE A 37 6.28 9.55 7.75
N GLU A 38 6.88 9.04 8.79
CA GLU A 38 6.20 8.86 10.08
C GLU A 38 7.11 9.30 11.21
N ARG A 39 6.54 9.99 12.21
CA ARG A 39 7.16 10.19 13.53
C ARG A 39 6.23 9.65 14.59
N PHE A 40 6.76 9.01 15.60
CA PHE A 40 5.98 8.50 16.74
C PHE A 40 6.80 8.43 18.00
N SER A 41 6.12 8.51 19.13
CA SER A 41 6.72 8.38 20.47
C SER A 41 5.79 7.61 21.39
N ARG A 42 6.37 7.07 22.46
CA ARG A 42 5.62 6.42 23.52
C ARG A 42 5.86 7.14 24.84
N SER A 43 4.79 7.38 25.57
CA SER A 43 4.81 7.94 26.93
C SER A 43 3.81 7.19 27.81
N GLY A 44 4.28 6.52 28.85
CA GLY A 44 3.43 5.72 29.73
C GLY A 44 2.64 4.64 28.96
N ASN A 45 1.32 4.75 29.00
CA ASN A 45 0.39 3.87 28.30
C ASN A 45 -0.15 4.44 26.98
N GLU A 46 0.54 5.40 26.40
CA GLU A 46 0.12 6.04 25.15
C GLU A 46 1.20 5.91 24.07
N LEU A 47 0.76 5.61 22.85
CA LEU A 47 1.54 5.69 21.62
C LEU A 47 0.92 6.77 20.74
N GLU A 48 1.67 7.82 20.45
CA GLU A 48 1.25 8.94 19.63
C GLU A 48 2.14 9.05 18.41
N GLY A 49 1.57 9.45 17.26
CA GLY A 49 2.36 9.69 16.07
C GLY A 49 1.64 10.45 14.97
N ASP A 50 2.44 10.88 13.99
CA ASP A 50 2.00 11.50 12.75
C ASP A 50 2.53 10.72 11.57
N LEU A 51 1.64 10.19 10.75
CA LEU A 51 1.95 9.57 9.45
C LEU A 51 1.56 10.55 8.34
N VAL A 52 2.50 10.92 7.48
CA VAL A 52 2.24 11.78 6.33
C VAL A 52 2.39 11.01 5.04
N LEU A 53 1.32 11.01 4.26
CA LEU A 53 1.24 10.38 2.95
C LEU A 53 1.35 11.44 1.86
N ARG A 54 2.21 11.19 0.86
CA ARG A 54 2.42 12.11 -0.26
C ARG A 54 1.39 11.92 -1.37
N HIS A 55 0.87 10.71 -1.56
CA HIS A 55 -0.01 10.34 -2.67
C HIS A 55 -1.38 9.85 -2.20
N PRO A 56 -2.46 10.01 -3.01
CA PRO A 56 -2.56 10.84 -4.21
C PRO A 56 -2.59 12.34 -3.91
N ARG A 57 -2.80 12.72 -2.65
CA ARG A 57 -2.73 14.07 -2.09
C ARG A 57 -1.97 14.04 -0.78
N VAL A 58 -1.25 15.11 -0.49
CA VAL A 58 -0.56 15.23 0.79
C VAL A 58 -1.59 15.28 1.91
N ARG A 59 -1.46 14.38 2.88
CA ARG A 59 -2.31 14.32 4.06
C ARG A 59 -1.52 13.86 5.27
N THR A 60 -1.82 14.46 6.41
CA THR A 60 -1.31 14.05 7.71
C THR A 60 -2.38 13.24 8.42
N ILE A 61 -1.99 12.12 8.98
CA ILE A 61 -2.80 11.28 9.85
C ILE A 61 -2.13 11.34 11.22
N HIS A 62 -2.69 12.13 12.11
CA HIS A 62 -2.33 12.11 13.52
C HIS A 62 -3.05 10.95 14.19
N TYR A 63 -2.36 10.18 15.03
CA TYR A 63 -2.94 9.06 15.75
C TYR A 63 -2.49 9.00 17.20
N VAL A 64 -3.41 8.57 18.06
CA VAL A 64 -3.17 8.30 19.48
C VAL A 64 -3.77 6.96 19.81
N ALA A 65 -2.96 6.03 20.32
CA ALA A 65 -3.38 4.71 20.79
C ALA A 65 -3.20 4.60 22.31
N GLU A 66 -4.25 4.23 23.03
CA GLU A 66 -4.18 3.84 24.43
C GLU A 66 -3.79 2.38 24.53
N LEU A 67 -2.82 2.12 25.39
CA LEU A 67 -2.23 0.82 25.61
C LEU A 67 -2.68 0.24 26.96
N GLY A 68 -2.96 -1.04 26.97
CA GLY A 68 -3.20 -1.78 28.20
C GLY A 68 -1.92 -2.22 28.91
N PRO A 69 -2.05 -2.90 30.05
CA PRO A 69 -0.91 -3.27 30.90
C PRO A 69 0.10 -4.21 30.23
N GLN A 70 -0.31 -4.95 29.20
CA GLN A 70 0.57 -5.85 28.45
C GLN A 70 1.04 -5.24 27.12
N GLY A 71 0.73 -3.94 26.88
CA GLY A 71 1.01 -3.23 25.66
C GLY A 71 0.00 -3.49 24.54
N GLU A 72 -1.11 -4.17 24.83
CA GLU A 72 -2.22 -4.34 23.88
C GLU A 72 -2.89 -2.99 23.58
N ILE A 73 -3.32 -2.78 22.34
CA ILE A 73 -4.02 -1.56 21.94
C ILE A 73 -5.49 -1.65 22.36
N ARG A 74 -5.94 -0.74 23.23
CA ARG A 74 -7.33 -0.68 23.73
C ARG A 74 -8.20 0.30 22.99
N SER A 75 -7.60 1.38 22.52
CA SER A 75 -8.28 2.34 21.66
C SER A 75 -7.29 2.94 20.66
N LEU A 76 -7.84 3.45 19.55
CA LEU A 76 -7.11 4.23 18.57
C LEU A 76 -7.97 5.39 18.09
N ALA A 77 -7.50 6.60 18.31
CA ALA A 77 -8.04 7.81 17.69
C ALA A 77 -7.17 8.22 16.51
N THR A 78 -7.78 8.57 15.37
CA THR A 78 -7.06 9.13 14.23
C THR A 78 -7.73 10.40 13.73
N THR A 79 -6.91 11.37 13.29
CA THR A 79 -7.36 12.62 12.69
C THR A 79 -6.63 12.88 11.39
N VAL A 80 -7.36 12.96 10.29
CA VAL A 80 -6.81 13.19 8.94
C VAL A 80 -7.02 14.64 8.53
N ARG A 81 -5.94 15.32 8.16
CA ARG A 81 -5.95 16.73 7.69
C ARG A 81 -5.08 16.89 6.44
N ARG A 82 -5.32 17.95 5.70
CA ARG A 82 -4.35 18.44 4.70
C ARG A 82 -3.40 19.41 5.38
N PRO A 83 -2.10 19.36 5.10
CA PRO A 83 -1.16 20.38 5.57
C PRO A 83 -1.61 21.78 5.12
N GLY A 84 -1.43 22.77 6.02
CA GLY A 84 -1.80 24.17 5.74
C GLY A 84 -3.29 24.50 5.86
N THR A 85 -4.15 23.55 6.23
CA THR A 85 -5.53 23.86 6.57
C THR A 85 -5.60 24.52 7.95
N ASP A 86 -6.59 25.43 8.14
CA ASP A 86 -6.86 26.03 9.44
C ASP A 86 -7.06 24.94 10.51
N PRO A 87 -6.30 24.96 11.61
CA PRO A 87 -6.46 23.98 12.69
C PRO A 87 -7.87 23.97 13.30
N SER A 88 -8.60 25.08 13.26
CA SER A 88 -9.98 25.20 13.77
C SER A 88 -11.02 24.60 12.82
N ALA A 89 -10.68 24.42 11.53
CA ALA A 89 -11.58 23.78 10.57
C ALA A 89 -11.78 22.30 10.90
N PRO A 90 -12.98 21.74 10.65
CA PRO A 90 -13.21 20.32 10.81
C PRO A 90 -12.19 19.49 10.01
N PRO A 91 -11.62 18.41 10.58
CA PRO A 91 -10.72 17.53 9.84
C PRO A 91 -11.48 16.79 8.73
N MET A 92 -10.73 16.34 7.71
CA MET A 92 -11.30 15.54 6.62
C MET A 92 -11.97 14.27 7.14
N MET A 93 -11.34 13.64 8.12
CA MET A 93 -11.83 12.42 8.77
C MET A 93 -11.29 12.35 10.20
N GLN A 94 -12.16 11.92 11.09
CA GLN A 94 -11.79 11.46 12.44
C GLN A 94 -12.32 10.06 12.62
N THR A 95 -11.54 9.23 13.29
CA THR A 95 -11.97 7.85 13.64
C THR A 95 -11.61 7.60 15.09
N ILE A 96 -12.55 7.04 15.84
CA ILE A 96 -12.33 6.54 17.19
C ILE A 96 -12.69 5.07 17.18
N SER A 97 -11.70 4.21 17.42
CA SER A 97 -11.88 2.76 17.54
C SER A 97 -11.62 2.33 18.96
N ARG A 98 -12.56 1.61 19.56
CA ARG A 98 -12.45 1.01 20.90
C ARG A 98 -12.52 -0.50 20.81
N PHE A 99 -11.61 -1.17 21.48
CA PHE A 99 -11.45 -2.62 21.43
C PHE A 99 -11.70 -3.21 22.83
N ALA A 100 -12.78 -3.95 22.96
CA ALA A 100 -13.16 -4.63 24.21
C ALA A 100 -13.42 -6.10 23.92
N ASP A 101 -12.69 -6.98 24.60
CA ASP A 101 -12.80 -8.44 24.52
C ASP A 101 -12.80 -8.97 23.06
N THR A 102 -13.98 -9.08 22.47
CA THR A 102 -14.19 -9.63 21.12
C THR A 102 -14.93 -8.68 20.19
N VAL A 103 -15.08 -7.41 20.59
CA VAL A 103 -15.84 -6.42 19.82
C VAL A 103 -15.05 -5.13 19.65
N ALA A 104 -14.96 -4.68 18.41
CA ALA A 104 -14.51 -3.35 18.04
C ALA A 104 -15.70 -2.45 17.76
N VAL A 105 -15.72 -1.27 18.37
CA VAL A 105 -16.66 -0.19 18.05
C VAL A 105 -15.88 0.92 17.37
N ILE A 106 -16.28 1.26 16.17
CA ILE A 106 -15.59 2.23 15.31
C ILE A 106 -16.58 3.34 14.98
N GLU A 107 -16.24 4.56 15.36
CA GLU A 107 -16.99 5.78 15.08
C GLU A 107 -16.19 6.62 14.10
N VAL A 108 -16.80 7.01 12.99
CA VAL A 108 -16.18 7.83 11.95
C VAL A 108 -16.94 9.12 11.75
N GLN A 109 -16.21 10.22 11.62
CA GLN A 109 -16.73 11.51 11.18
C GLN A 109 -15.99 11.97 9.93
N ARG A 110 -16.70 12.57 8.99
CA ARG A 110 -16.14 13.23 7.79
C ARG A 110 -16.55 14.69 7.76
N ASN A 111 -15.56 15.58 7.66
CA ASN A 111 -15.78 17.02 7.67
C ASN A 111 -16.65 17.48 8.86
N GLY A 112 -16.43 16.87 10.03
CA GLY A 112 -17.16 17.16 11.26
C GLY A 112 -18.57 16.56 11.36
N GLN A 113 -19.01 15.76 10.39
CA GLN A 113 -20.32 15.09 10.40
C GLN A 113 -20.17 13.59 10.59
N PRO A 114 -21.10 12.92 11.33
CA PRO A 114 -21.09 11.48 11.48
C PRO A 114 -21.13 10.76 10.13
N ASP A 115 -20.23 9.79 9.92
CA ASP A 115 -20.21 8.91 8.75
C ASP A 115 -20.68 7.51 9.15
N THR A 116 -21.97 7.21 8.95
CA THR A 116 -22.56 5.92 9.30
C THR A 116 -22.03 4.77 8.43
N ALA A 117 -21.63 5.04 7.19
CA ALA A 117 -21.04 4.03 6.30
C ALA A 117 -19.61 3.68 6.70
N GLY A 118 -18.87 4.63 7.25
CA GLY A 118 -17.52 4.43 7.80
C GLY A 118 -17.55 3.83 9.21
N SER A 119 -18.61 4.07 9.99
CA SER A 119 -18.77 3.58 11.35
C SER A 119 -19.18 2.10 11.35
N ALA A 120 -18.70 1.33 12.33
CA ALA A 120 -18.96 -0.10 12.38
C ALA A 120 -18.89 -0.66 13.81
N ARG A 121 -19.60 -1.76 14.03
CA ARG A 121 -19.41 -2.67 15.16
C ARG A 121 -18.99 -4.02 14.60
N LYS A 122 -17.80 -4.48 14.96
CA LYS A 122 -17.21 -5.71 14.42
C LYS A 122 -16.87 -6.68 15.52
N SER A 123 -17.21 -7.96 15.32
CA SER A 123 -16.72 -9.03 16.16
C SER A 123 -15.35 -9.52 15.65
N TYR A 124 -14.45 -9.83 16.57
CA TYR A 124 -13.13 -10.40 16.26
C TYR A 124 -12.74 -11.44 17.31
N ARG A 125 -11.68 -12.16 17.06
CA ARG A 125 -11.11 -13.13 18.02
C ARG A 125 -9.64 -12.85 18.23
N GLY A 126 -9.16 -13.02 19.46
CA GLY A 126 -7.77 -12.84 19.83
C GLY A 126 -7.38 -11.37 19.96
N ALA A 127 -6.08 -11.08 19.78
CA ALA A 127 -5.55 -9.74 19.85
C ALA A 127 -5.92 -8.92 18.61
N VAL A 128 -5.96 -7.60 18.73
CA VAL A 128 -6.36 -6.67 17.68
C VAL A 128 -5.17 -5.88 17.13
N ALA A 129 -5.18 -5.67 15.83
CA ALA A 129 -4.33 -4.73 15.11
C ALA A 129 -5.22 -3.69 14.42
N PRO A 130 -5.30 -2.45 14.90
CA PRO A 130 -6.07 -1.42 14.23
C PRO A 130 -5.35 -0.92 12.98
N MET A 131 -6.13 -0.67 11.91
CA MET A 131 -5.60 -0.02 10.69
C MET A 131 -5.72 1.51 10.81
N ILE A 132 -4.63 2.22 10.51
CA ILE A 132 -4.62 3.69 10.43
C ILE A 132 -4.96 4.18 9.02
N GLY A 133 -4.74 3.40 8.02
CA GLY A 133 -5.01 3.68 6.61
C GLY A 133 -4.95 2.40 5.80
N VAL A 134 -5.08 2.52 4.50
CA VAL A 134 -4.98 1.34 3.64
C VAL A 134 -3.52 1.09 3.25
N GLU A 135 -2.75 2.17 3.00
CA GLU A 135 -1.32 2.11 2.61
C GLU A 135 -0.69 3.52 2.64
N PRO A 136 0.59 3.66 2.99
CA PRO A 136 1.43 2.73 3.73
C PRO A 136 0.96 2.59 5.18
N THR A 137 1.26 1.44 5.78
CA THR A 137 0.90 1.16 7.16
C THR A 137 1.70 2.02 8.13
N SER A 138 1.13 2.31 9.31
CA SER A 138 1.87 2.90 10.42
C SER A 138 2.83 1.89 11.02
N TYR A 139 4.12 2.18 10.95
CA TYR A 139 5.14 1.34 11.56
C TYR A 139 5.24 1.55 13.08
N GLY A 140 4.76 2.69 13.60
CA GLY A 140 4.57 2.88 15.03
C GLY A 140 3.59 1.87 15.61
N ILE A 141 2.46 1.62 14.95
CA ILE A 141 1.50 0.57 15.33
C ILE A 141 2.14 -0.82 15.18
N TYR A 142 2.84 -1.12 14.09
CA TYR A 142 3.52 -2.41 13.90
C TYR A 142 4.57 -2.67 14.98
N GLU A 143 5.36 -1.67 15.36
CA GLU A 143 6.33 -1.79 16.44
C GLU A 143 5.63 -2.05 17.79
N GLN A 144 4.44 -1.46 18.01
CA GLN A 144 3.62 -1.73 19.17
C GLN A 144 3.11 -3.17 19.18
N LEU A 145 2.66 -3.70 18.05
CA LEU A 145 2.24 -5.10 17.94
C LEU A 145 3.40 -6.06 18.24
N LEU A 146 4.60 -5.76 17.75
CA LEU A 146 5.80 -6.55 18.05
C LEU A 146 6.14 -6.55 19.55
N THR A 147 5.98 -5.40 20.20
CA THR A 147 6.25 -5.26 21.66
C THR A 147 5.25 -6.08 22.47
N SER A 148 3.96 -6.06 22.11
CA SER A 148 2.89 -6.79 22.80
C SER A 148 2.88 -8.30 22.47
N ALA A 149 3.36 -8.69 21.30
CA ALA A 149 3.28 -10.05 20.77
C ALA A 149 4.08 -11.07 21.60
N ARG A 150 5.12 -10.66 22.34
CA ARG A 150 6.07 -11.56 23.02
C ARG A 150 6.48 -12.73 22.13
N LEU A 151 6.83 -12.42 20.87
CA LEU A 151 7.15 -13.41 19.84
C LEU A 151 8.24 -14.37 20.29
N GLY A 152 7.84 -15.60 20.59
CA GLY A 152 8.72 -16.75 20.76
C GLY A 152 9.17 -17.30 19.40
N ARG A 153 9.15 -18.65 19.25
CA ARG A 153 9.42 -19.33 17.98
C ARG A 153 8.20 -19.41 17.06
N ASP A 154 7.00 -19.18 17.59
CA ASP A 154 5.74 -19.33 16.90
C ASP A 154 5.28 -18.02 16.24
N SER A 155 4.19 -18.10 15.51
CA SER A 155 3.51 -16.94 14.94
C SER A 155 2.43 -16.44 15.91
N VAL A 156 2.19 -15.12 15.88
CA VAL A 156 1.07 -14.47 16.57
C VAL A 156 0.15 -13.86 15.53
N SER A 157 -1.15 -14.12 15.64
CA SER A 157 -2.17 -13.58 14.75
C SER A 157 -2.95 -12.48 15.45
N TYR A 158 -3.15 -11.36 14.75
CA TYR A 158 -3.98 -10.23 15.17
C TYR A 158 -5.15 -10.06 14.22
N ALA A 159 -6.33 -9.75 14.76
CA ALA A 159 -7.48 -9.33 13.97
C ALA A 159 -7.23 -7.93 13.42
N LEU A 160 -7.20 -7.78 12.09
CA LEU A 160 -6.94 -6.50 11.43
C LEU A 160 -8.25 -5.73 11.30
N VAL A 161 -8.45 -4.75 12.18
CA VAL A 161 -9.71 -3.99 12.28
C VAL A 161 -9.57 -2.64 11.59
N SER A 162 -10.46 -2.38 10.63
CA SER A 162 -10.54 -1.15 9.84
C SER A 162 -11.95 -0.54 9.89
N PRO A 163 -12.11 0.77 9.64
CA PRO A 163 -13.42 1.39 9.41
C PRO A 163 -14.22 0.72 8.30
N GLY A 164 -15.55 0.92 8.33
CA GLY A 164 -16.49 0.39 7.34
C GLY A 164 -16.93 -1.05 7.61
N ALA A 165 -17.85 -1.56 6.79
CA ALA A 165 -18.55 -2.84 6.99
C ALA A 165 -17.78 -4.09 6.51
N GLY A 166 -16.58 -3.96 5.99
CA GLY A 166 -15.79 -5.07 5.45
C GLY A 166 -15.43 -6.16 6.47
N PRO A 167 -14.89 -7.29 6.01
CA PRO A 167 -14.47 -8.39 6.87
C PRO A 167 -13.35 -7.96 7.83
N VAL A 168 -13.09 -8.78 8.85
CA VAL A 168 -11.94 -8.63 9.76
C VAL A 168 -10.89 -9.68 9.36
N PRO A 169 -9.94 -9.35 8.48
CA PRO A 169 -8.85 -10.23 8.13
C PRO A 169 -7.85 -10.34 9.28
N ALA A 170 -6.81 -11.14 9.11
CA ALA A 170 -5.74 -11.25 10.08
C ALA A 170 -4.43 -10.64 9.54
N ILE A 171 -3.60 -10.15 10.47
CA ILE A 171 -2.18 -9.94 10.25
C ILE A 171 -1.42 -10.93 11.13
N ILE A 172 -0.53 -11.72 10.51
CA ILE A 172 0.22 -12.78 11.16
C ILE A 172 1.67 -12.32 11.26
N LEU A 173 2.14 -12.18 12.50
CA LEU A 173 3.54 -11.88 12.81
C LEU A 173 4.28 -13.20 13.01
N ARG A 174 5.39 -13.40 12.32
CA ARG A 174 6.23 -14.58 12.48
C ARG A 174 7.71 -14.22 12.52
N ARG A 175 8.43 -14.71 13.52
CA ARG A 175 9.88 -14.56 13.57
C ARG A 175 10.53 -15.34 12.42
N ARG A 176 11.41 -14.70 11.67
CA ARG A 176 12.16 -15.29 10.54
C ARG A 176 13.61 -15.55 10.88
N GLY A 177 14.16 -14.84 11.87
CA GLY A 177 15.54 -14.93 12.32
C GLY A 177 15.71 -14.21 13.64
N ALA A 178 16.96 -13.98 14.05
CA ALA A 178 17.28 -13.29 15.29
C ALA A 178 16.80 -11.83 15.27
N ASP A 179 16.90 -11.18 14.11
CA ASP A 179 16.68 -9.76 13.87
C ASP A 179 15.57 -9.47 12.85
N SER A 180 14.76 -10.45 12.50
CA SER A 180 13.74 -10.28 11.44
C SER A 180 12.40 -10.92 11.80
N VAL A 181 11.31 -10.22 11.42
CA VAL A 181 9.91 -10.62 11.61
C VAL A 181 9.14 -10.36 10.32
N SER A 182 8.32 -11.32 9.88
CA SER A 182 7.38 -11.09 8.78
C SER A 182 6.01 -10.70 9.30
N PHE A 183 5.37 -9.78 8.58
CA PHE A 183 3.98 -9.40 8.70
C PHE A 183 3.23 -9.91 7.47
N THR A 184 2.34 -10.87 7.64
CA THR A 184 1.55 -11.45 6.54
C THR A 184 0.08 -11.09 6.73
N SER A 185 -0.48 -10.37 5.76
CA SER A 185 -1.92 -10.04 5.76
C SER A 185 -2.72 -11.12 5.04
N THR A 186 -3.84 -11.53 5.63
CA THR A 186 -4.80 -12.42 4.96
C THR A 186 -5.80 -11.66 4.09
N PHE A 187 -5.79 -10.32 4.13
CA PHE A 187 -6.65 -9.48 3.29
C PHE A 187 -6.20 -9.50 1.82
N PHE A 188 -4.90 -9.53 1.60
CA PHE A 188 -4.32 -9.61 0.26
C PHE A 188 -3.52 -10.92 0.12
N PRO A 189 -3.92 -11.87 -0.73
CA PRO A 189 -3.15 -13.08 -0.96
C PRO A 189 -1.70 -12.77 -1.33
N GLY A 190 -0.74 -13.47 -0.70
CA GLY A 190 0.68 -13.28 -0.95
C GLY A 190 1.30 -11.99 -0.38
N TRP A 191 0.54 -11.17 0.37
CA TRP A 191 1.08 -9.99 1.02
C TRP A 191 1.91 -10.35 2.24
N THR A 192 3.22 -10.20 2.14
CA THR A 192 4.14 -10.38 3.26
C THR A 192 5.21 -9.30 3.21
N GLU A 193 5.32 -8.55 4.28
CA GLU A 193 6.39 -7.60 4.55
C GLU A 193 7.39 -8.21 5.52
N VAL A 194 8.66 -7.87 5.39
CA VAL A 194 9.71 -8.35 6.29
C VAL A 194 10.32 -7.16 7.02
N ALA A 195 10.14 -7.09 8.32
CA ALA A 195 10.77 -6.11 9.18
C ALA A 195 12.10 -6.62 9.73
N ARG A 196 13.13 -5.79 9.67
CA ARG A 196 14.34 -5.92 10.45
C ARG A 196 14.15 -5.19 11.78
N VAL A 197 14.44 -5.86 12.88
CA VAL A 197 14.24 -5.33 14.24
C VAL A 197 15.54 -5.39 15.04
N ASP A 198 15.69 -4.48 15.99
CA ASP A 198 16.81 -4.55 16.95
C ASP A 198 16.48 -5.48 18.14
N SER A 199 17.44 -5.61 19.07
CA SER A 199 17.31 -6.44 20.29
C SER A 199 16.16 -6.02 21.22
N ARG A 200 15.62 -4.80 21.05
CA ARG A 200 14.48 -4.27 21.80
C ARG A 200 13.16 -4.43 21.05
N GLY A 201 13.16 -5.05 19.86
CA GLY A 201 12.00 -5.20 18.99
C GLY A 201 11.64 -3.93 18.22
N ARG A 202 12.50 -2.90 18.17
CA ARG A 202 12.24 -1.68 17.41
C ARG A 202 12.53 -1.92 15.94
N ILE A 203 11.60 -1.53 15.07
CA ILE A 203 11.73 -1.64 13.63
C ILE A 203 12.87 -0.74 13.13
N GLN A 204 13.87 -1.33 12.46
CA GLN A 204 14.98 -0.64 11.79
C GLN A 204 14.72 -0.42 10.30
N GLY A 205 13.92 -1.27 9.71
CA GLY A 205 13.48 -1.16 8.33
C GLY A 205 12.43 -2.21 8.02
N VAL A 206 11.66 -1.97 6.96
CA VAL A 206 10.66 -2.92 6.45
C VAL A 206 10.80 -3.03 4.95
N ASP A 207 10.88 -4.24 4.45
CA ASP A 207 10.92 -4.56 3.03
C ASP A 207 9.55 -5.12 2.60
N ALA A 208 8.82 -4.34 1.83
CA ALA A 208 7.57 -4.71 1.17
C ALA A 208 7.76 -4.92 -0.35
N SER A 209 9.00 -5.09 -0.83
CA SER A 209 9.30 -5.24 -2.26
C SER A 209 8.66 -6.48 -2.89
N ALA A 210 8.39 -7.51 -2.10
CA ALA A 210 7.65 -8.70 -2.53
C ALA A 210 6.13 -8.48 -2.65
N THR A 211 5.59 -7.40 -2.09
CA THR A 211 4.17 -7.05 -2.15
C THR A 211 3.82 -6.25 -3.41
N THR A 212 2.52 -5.92 -3.58
CA THR A 212 2.07 -5.07 -4.69
C THR A 212 2.49 -3.61 -4.54
N VAL A 213 2.75 -3.11 -3.32
CA VAL A 213 3.16 -1.72 -3.07
C VAL A 213 4.63 -1.46 -3.36
N LYS A 214 5.49 -2.49 -3.27
CA LYS A 214 6.90 -2.40 -3.64
C LYS A 214 7.70 -1.33 -2.87
N THR A 215 7.28 -1.03 -1.63
CA THR A 215 7.94 -0.01 -0.80
C THR A 215 9.03 -0.60 0.08
N VAL A 216 9.94 0.28 0.49
CA VAL A 216 10.93 0.00 1.54
C VAL A 216 10.86 1.12 2.57
N ALA A 217 10.71 0.77 3.84
CA ALA A 217 10.73 1.71 4.94
C ALA A 217 12.04 1.59 5.73
N GLN A 218 12.51 2.69 6.28
CA GLN A 218 13.75 2.74 7.05
C GLN A 218 13.62 3.71 8.23
N ARG A 219 14.07 3.28 9.40
CA ARG A 219 14.26 4.15 10.54
C ARG A 219 15.45 5.06 10.29
N VAL A 220 15.28 6.36 10.57
CA VAL A 220 16.35 7.35 10.50
C VAL A 220 16.58 7.99 11.87
N ALA A 221 17.79 8.45 12.12
CA ALA A 221 18.16 9.04 13.41
C ALA A 221 17.49 10.40 13.65
N SER A 222 17.28 11.16 12.57
CA SER A 222 16.60 12.47 12.59
C SER A 222 15.90 12.71 11.25
N LEU A 223 14.87 13.55 11.29
CA LEU A 223 14.14 14.03 10.13
C LEU A 223 13.61 15.42 10.42
N ASP A 224 13.86 16.38 9.54
CA ASP A 224 13.15 17.65 9.58
C ASP A 224 11.72 17.46 9.06
N PHE A 225 10.91 16.81 9.91
CA PHE A 225 9.59 16.31 9.58
C PHE A 225 8.67 17.43 9.07
N ASP A 226 8.63 18.56 9.79
CA ASP A 226 7.70 19.64 9.48
C ASP A 226 8.10 20.36 8.19
N ASN A 227 9.40 20.49 7.89
CA ASN A 227 9.86 21.05 6.63
C ASN A 227 9.55 20.13 5.44
N VAL A 228 9.68 18.81 5.59
CA VAL A 228 9.27 17.85 4.53
C VAL A 228 7.77 17.98 4.26
N VAL A 229 6.92 18.06 5.29
CA VAL A 229 5.47 18.25 5.14
C VAL A 229 5.16 19.54 4.40
N LYS A 230 5.77 20.67 4.81
CA LYS A 230 5.62 21.97 4.15
C LYS A 230 6.05 21.94 2.69
N SER A 231 7.20 21.31 2.41
CA SER A 231 7.72 21.14 1.04
C SER A 231 6.75 20.35 0.16
N TRP A 232 6.22 19.23 0.64
CA TRP A 232 5.25 18.45 -0.11
C TRP A 232 3.95 19.19 -0.39
N ALA A 233 3.43 19.93 0.62
CA ALA A 233 2.26 20.77 0.46
C ALA A 233 2.48 21.89 -0.56
N ALA A 234 3.66 22.51 -0.55
CA ALA A 234 4.02 23.54 -1.52
C ALA A 234 4.10 23.00 -2.95
N VAL A 235 4.71 21.80 -3.14
CA VAL A 235 4.76 21.14 -4.45
C VAL A 235 3.34 20.77 -4.93
N GLU A 236 2.47 20.27 -4.06
CA GLU A 236 1.07 19.98 -4.41
C GLU A 236 0.32 21.24 -4.85
N SER A 237 0.49 22.35 -4.11
CA SER A 237 -0.13 23.64 -4.43
C SER A 237 0.37 24.20 -5.76
N ALA A 238 1.68 24.17 -5.99
CA ALA A 238 2.30 24.64 -7.24
C ALA A 238 1.84 23.87 -8.48
N ARG A 239 1.43 22.60 -8.32
CA ARG A 239 0.83 21.78 -9.38
C ARG A 239 -0.65 22.09 -9.64
N GLY A 240 -1.26 22.98 -8.88
CA GLY A 240 -2.69 23.27 -8.97
C GLY A 240 -3.59 22.14 -8.46
N GLY A 241 -3.05 21.18 -7.69
CA GLY A 241 -3.84 20.09 -7.12
C GLY A 241 -3.06 18.84 -6.75
N ALA A 242 -3.73 17.69 -6.78
CA ALA A 242 -3.20 16.42 -6.29
C ALA A 242 -1.84 16.03 -6.88
N MET A 243 -1.00 15.36 -6.07
CA MET A 243 0.27 14.74 -6.52
C MET A 243 0.03 13.62 -7.55
N GLY A 244 -1.23 13.16 -7.67
CA GLY A 244 -1.63 12.06 -8.52
C GLY A 244 -1.36 10.69 -7.90
N GLN A 245 -1.94 9.66 -8.50
CA GLN A 245 -1.72 8.27 -8.08
C GLN A 245 -0.28 7.84 -8.41
N MET A 246 0.28 6.91 -7.62
CA MET A 246 1.61 6.35 -7.86
C MET A 246 1.71 5.59 -9.19
N SER A 247 0.59 5.02 -9.64
CA SER A 247 0.41 4.39 -10.95
C SER A 247 -0.93 4.86 -11.51
N PRO A 248 -0.98 6.02 -12.20
CA PRO A 248 -2.21 6.59 -12.68
C PRO A 248 -2.89 5.67 -13.73
N PRO A 249 -4.24 5.62 -13.75
CA PRO A 249 -4.96 4.93 -14.79
C PRO A 249 -4.82 5.66 -16.14
N ASP A 250 -4.88 4.88 -17.21
CA ASP A 250 -4.90 5.38 -18.59
C ASP A 250 -5.77 4.48 -19.45
N THR A 251 -6.24 5.02 -20.57
CA THR A 251 -7.06 4.28 -21.53
C THR A 251 -6.69 4.66 -22.95
N VAL A 252 -6.19 3.69 -23.69
CA VAL A 252 -6.04 3.81 -25.16
C VAL A 252 -7.36 3.42 -25.81
N LYS A 253 -7.90 4.31 -26.65
CA LYS A 253 -9.06 4.04 -27.51
C LYS A 253 -8.69 4.37 -28.93
N THR A 254 -8.94 3.44 -29.85
CA THR A 254 -8.64 3.63 -31.28
C THR A 254 -9.56 2.79 -32.13
N THR A 255 -9.77 3.22 -33.41
CA THR A 255 -10.48 2.44 -34.44
C THR A 255 -9.48 2.09 -35.53
N ILE A 256 -9.28 0.81 -35.82
CA ILE A 256 -8.36 0.30 -36.83
C ILE A 256 -9.09 -0.74 -37.69
N GLY A 257 -9.12 -0.54 -39.02
CA GLY A 257 -9.83 -1.44 -39.92
C GLY A 257 -11.33 -1.61 -39.60
N GLY A 258 -11.93 -0.60 -38.97
CA GLY A 258 -13.31 -0.64 -38.48
C GLY A 258 -13.51 -1.40 -37.16
N ALA A 259 -12.45 -1.93 -36.52
CA ALA A 259 -12.51 -2.48 -35.18
C ALA A 259 -12.29 -1.38 -34.13
N ASN A 260 -13.18 -1.29 -33.16
CA ASN A 260 -13.00 -0.41 -32.01
C ASN A 260 -12.22 -1.15 -30.91
N LEU A 261 -11.07 -0.63 -30.56
CA LEU A 261 -10.14 -1.20 -29.60
C LEU A 261 -10.06 -0.30 -28.35
N THR A 262 -10.12 -0.91 -27.19
CA THR A 262 -9.92 -0.20 -25.92
C THR A 262 -8.94 -0.98 -25.05
N VAL A 263 -7.91 -0.31 -24.52
CA VAL A 263 -6.99 -0.87 -23.53
C VAL A 263 -6.99 0.03 -22.30
N ALA A 264 -7.57 -0.44 -21.20
CA ALA A 264 -7.58 0.26 -19.91
C ALA A 264 -6.56 -0.38 -18.97
N TYR A 265 -5.64 0.42 -18.44
CA TYR A 265 -4.52 -0.06 -17.63
C TYR A 265 -4.04 1.00 -16.65
N SER A 266 -3.15 0.63 -15.72
CA SER A 266 -2.45 1.57 -14.87
C SER A 266 -0.99 1.67 -15.27
N ARG A 267 -0.44 2.89 -15.21
CA ARG A 267 0.89 3.27 -15.71
C ARG A 267 1.89 3.41 -14.56
N PRO A 268 2.61 2.35 -14.16
CA PRO A 268 3.65 2.47 -13.15
C PRO A 268 4.84 3.29 -13.69
N LEU A 269 5.51 4.01 -12.76
CA LEU A 269 6.75 4.74 -13.04
C LEU A 269 7.97 3.93 -12.59
N LYS A 270 9.09 4.08 -13.28
CA LYS A 270 10.37 3.44 -12.97
C LYS A 270 10.93 3.87 -11.62
N ARG A 271 10.96 5.16 -11.34
CA ARG A 271 11.47 5.75 -10.08
C ARG A 271 12.85 5.23 -9.71
N GLY A 272 13.78 5.20 -10.67
CA GLY A 272 15.15 4.74 -10.47
C GLY A 272 15.32 3.23 -10.21
N ARG A 273 14.25 2.43 -10.28
CA ARG A 273 14.32 0.97 -10.08
C ARG A 273 14.79 0.25 -11.32
N VAL A 274 15.39 -0.92 -11.15
CA VAL A 274 15.62 -1.89 -12.23
C VAL A 274 14.29 -2.56 -12.54
N ILE A 275 13.80 -2.38 -13.77
CA ILE A 275 12.49 -2.89 -14.17
C ILE A 275 12.59 -4.36 -14.58
N PHE A 276 13.13 -4.63 -15.75
CA PHE A 276 13.17 -5.99 -16.29
C PHE A 276 14.29 -6.81 -15.64
N GLY A 277 13.97 -8.04 -15.26
CA GLY A 277 14.84 -8.93 -14.49
C GLY A 277 14.78 -8.74 -12.97
N ASN A 278 14.12 -7.65 -12.49
CA ASN A 278 13.92 -7.41 -11.05
C ASN A 278 12.43 -7.16 -10.76
N LEU A 279 11.93 -5.92 -10.94
CA LEU A 279 10.54 -5.58 -10.67
C LEU A 279 9.55 -6.39 -11.53
N VAL A 280 9.93 -6.62 -12.76
CA VAL A 280 9.27 -7.51 -13.73
C VAL A 280 10.25 -8.67 -14.02
N PRO A 281 10.12 -9.79 -13.28
CA PRO A 281 11.04 -10.91 -13.42
C PRO A 281 10.97 -11.53 -14.82
N TRP A 282 12.13 -11.98 -15.31
CA TRP A 282 12.19 -12.74 -16.56
C TRP A 282 11.48 -14.07 -16.44
N ASN A 283 10.82 -14.51 -17.53
CA ASN A 283 10.15 -15.80 -17.64
C ASN A 283 9.02 -16.03 -16.63
N GLN A 284 8.47 -14.94 -16.05
CA GLN A 284 7.34 -15.00 -15.14
C GLN A 284 6.18 -14.16 -15.66
N VAL A 285 4.95 -14.55 -15.32
CA VAL A 285 3.76 -13.81 -15.70
C VAL A 285 3.73 -12.49 -14.96
N TRP A 286 3.54 -11.41 -15.72
CA TRP A 286 3.37 -10.06 -15.23
C TRP A 286 2.04 -9.46 -15.73
N ARG A 287 1.34 -8.73 -14.85
CA ARG A 287 0.02 -8.10 -15.10
C ARG A 287 0.01 -7.01 -16.17
N THR A 288 1.10 -6.78 -16.88
CA THR A 288 1.22 -5.80 -17.98
C THR A 288 0.75 -4.39 -17.58
N GLY A 289 1.16 -3.96 -16.38
CA GLY A 289 0.75 -2.68 -15.78
C GLY A 289 0.88 -2.69 -14.26
N ALA A 290 -0.06 -2.03 -13.57
CA ALA A 290 -0.14 -1.95 -12.12
C ALA A 290 -1.60 -1.98 -11.65
N ASN A 291 -1.82 -2.22 -10.34
CA ASN A 291 -3.15 -2.31 -9.72
C ASN A 291 -3.99 -3.44 -10.34
N ALA A 292 -5.19 -3.16 -10.88
CA ALA A 292 -6.01 -4.13 -11.59
C ALA A 292 -5.30 -4.68 -12.84
N ALA A 293 -5.68 -5.86 -13.28
CA ALA A 293 -5.22 -6.45 -14.53
C ALA A 293 -5.59 -5.56 -15.73
N THR A 294 -4.68 -5.45 -16.71
CA THR A 294 -4.90 -4.63 -17.90
C THR A 294 -6.04 -5.19 -18.74
N MET A 295 -7.08 -4.39 -18.95
CA MET A 295 -8.28 -4.77 -19.71
C MET A 295 -8.10 -4.45 -21.18
N PHE A 296 -8.43 -5.40 -22.05
CA PHE A 296 -8.46 -5.26 -23.52
C PHE A 296 -9.86 -5.58 -24.03
N THR A 297 -10.38 -4.74 -24.92
CA THR A 297 -11.68 -4.94 -25.55
C THR A 297 -11.57 -4.72 -27.06
N THR A 298 -12.18 -5.57 -27.84
CA THR A 298 -12.35 -5.43 -29.30
C THR A 298 -13.75 -5.84 -29.71
N ASP A 299 -14.35 -5.11 -30.64
CA ASP A 299 -15.66 -5.43 -31.20
C ASP A 299 -15.60 -6.25 -32.51
N LYS A 300 -14.38 -6.56 -32.97
CA LYS A 300 -14.14 -7.47 -34.12
C LYS A 300 -13.03 -8.46 -33.80
N ASP A 301 -13.00 -9.55 -34.55
CA ASP A 301 -11.94 -10.52 -34.46
C ASP A 301 -10.61 -9.92 -34.96
N LEU A 302 -9.54 -10.20 -34.22
CA LEU A 302 -8.20 -9.76 -34.54
C LEU A 302 -7.29 -10.94 -34.77
N ALA A 303 -6.48 -10.91 -35.83
CA ALA A 303 -5.50 -11.94 -36.11
C ALA A 303 -4.09 -11.44 -35.76
N PHE A 304 -3.44 -12.10 -34.84
CA PHE A 304 -2.04 -11.94 -34.46
C PHE A 304 -1.24 -13.10 -35.10
N GLY A 305 -0.76 -12.90 -36.31
CA GLY A 305 -0.23 -13.99 -37.12
C GLY A 305 -1.30 -15.05 -37.39
N SER A 306 -1.05 -16.30 -36.98
CA SER A 306 -2.01 -17.42 -37.09
C SER A 306 -3.03 -17.48 -35.95
N THR A 307 -2.84 -16.73 -34.88
CA THR A 307 -3.72 -16.73 -33.71
C THR A 307 -4.84 -15.72 -33.88
N VAL A 308 -6.09 -16.17 -33.85
CA VAL A 308 -7.27 -15.30 -33.90
C VAL A 308 -7.81 -15.07 -32.49
N ILE A 309 -7.99 -13.81 -32.12
CA ILE A 309 -8.64 -13.37 -30.90
C ILE A 309 -10.02 -12.86 -31.28
N PRO A 310 -11.11 -13.54 -30.88
CA PRO A 310 -12.47 -13.13 -31.17
C PRO A 310 -12.83 -11.77 -30.57
N ALA A 311 -13.86 -11.12 -31.12
CA ALA A 311 -14.49 -9.98 -30.50
C ALA A 311 -14.86 -10.30 -29.05
N GLY A 312 -14.48 -9.42 -28.11
CA GLY A 312 -14.70 -9.71 -26.70
C GLY A 312 -13.91 -8.83 -25.74
N LYS A 313 -13.93 -9.25 -24.49
CA LYS A 313 -13.17 -8.62 -23.38
C LYS A 313 -12.20 -9.63 -22.82
N TYR A 314 -10.98 -9.17 -22.59
CA TYR A 314 -9.87 -9.99 -22.07
C TYR A 314 -9.07 -9.19 -21.07
N THR A 315 -8.27 -9.88 -20.24
CA THR A 315 -7.16 -9.25 -19.55
C THR A 315 -5.84 -9.64 -20.22
N LEU A 316 -4.91 -8.68 -20.26
CA LEU A 316 -3.60 -8.86 -20.86
C LEU A 316 -2.55 -9.13 -19.78
N TRP A 317 -1.79 -10.19 -20.00
CA TRP A 317 -0.64 -10.56 -19.20
C TRP A 317 0.56 -10.79 -20.11
N THR A 318 1.76 -10.55 -19.62
CA THR A 318 2.98 -10.80 -20.40
C THR A 318 3.96 -11.67 -19.63
N VAL A 319 4.72 -12.47 -20.39
CA VAL A 319 5.88 -13.22 -19.88
C VAL A 319 7.11 -12.67 -20.60
N PRO A 320 7.79 -11.66 -20.05
CA PRO A 320 8.94 -11.05 -20.70
C PRO A 320 10.17 -11.95 -20.64
N THR A 321 10.98 -11.88 -21.69
CA THR A 321 12.31 -12.45 -21.80
C THR A 321 13.32 -11.39 -22.21
N PRO A 322 14.63 -11.61 -22.14
CA PRO A 322 15.62 -10.64 -22.59
C PRO A 322 15.49 -10.24 -24.08
N THR A 323 14.94 -11.07 -24.93
CA THR A 323 14.88 -10.88 -26.40
C THR A 323 13.47 -10.69 -26.94
N GLY A 324 12.42 -10.97 -26.16
CA GLY A 324 11.01 -10.88 -26.57
C GLY A 324 10.08 -11.05 -25.38
N ALA A 325 8.82 -11.35 -25.65
CA ALA A 325 7.86 -11.68 -24.62
C ALA A 325 6.74 -12.57 -25.20
N LYS A 326 5.96 -13.23 -24.33
CA LYS A 326 4.67 -13.78 -24.70
C LYS A 326 3.57 -12.89 -24.15
N LEU A 327 2.63 -12.49 -24.99
CA LEU A 327 1.37 -11.84 -24.61
C LEU A 327 0.31 -12.92 -24.37
N ILE A 328 -0.38 -12.84 -23.28
CA ILE A 328 -1.46 -13.73 -22.90
C ILE A 328 -2.77 -12.93 -22.96
N PHE A 329 -3.73 -13.44 -23.70
CA PHE A 329 -5.13 -13.01 -23.64
C PHE A 329 -5.86 -13.97 -22.70
N ASN A 330 -6.26 -13.46 -21.53
CA ASN A 330 -6.96 -14.26 -20.53
C ASN A 330 -8.44 -13.87 -20.52
N SER A 331 -9.34 -14.85 -20.49
CA SER A 331 -10.80 -14.65 -20.59
C SER A 331 -11.42 -14.14 -19.29
N GLU A 332 -10.73 -14.21 -18.16
CA GLU A 332 -11.19 -13.63 -16.90
C GLU A 332 -11.00 -12.11 -16.93
N THR A 333 -11.98 -11.38 -16.39
CA THR A 333 -11.99 -9.91 -16.41
C THR A 333 -12.39 -9.31 -15.07
N GLY A 334 -11.84 -8.12 -14.75
CA GLY A 334 -12.18 -7.39 -13.54
C GLY A 334 -11.39 -7.78 -12.30
N GLN A 335 -10.47 -8.75 -12.40
CA GLN A 335 -9.63 -9.20 -11.30
C GLN A 335 -8.50 -8.21 -11.00
N TRP A 336 -7.95 -8.32 -9.80
CA TRP A 336 -6.74 -7.61 -9.41
C TRP A 336 -5.51 -8.19 -10.14
N GLY A 337 -4.48 -7.38 -10.37
CA GLY A 337 -3.32 -7.76 -11.16
C GLY A 337 -2.38 -8.79 -10.49
N THR A 338 -2.74 -9.35 -9.33
CA THR A 338 -2.08 -10.51 -8.72
C THR A 338 -2.90 -11.79 -8.83
N ASP A 339 -4.14 -11.68 -9.30
CA ASP A 339 -5.08 -12.79 -9.36
C ASP A 339 -5.08 -13.36 -10.79
N TYR A 340 -3.99 -14.02 -11.15
CA TYR A 340 -3.82 -14.65 -12.45
C TYR A 340 -4.18 -16.14 -12.38
N HIS A 341 -5.11 -16.55 -13.25
CA HIS A 341 -5.56 -17.92 -13.40
C HIS A 341 -5.20 -18.44 -14.80
N ALA A 342 -4.20 -19.30 -14.87
CA ALA A 342 -3.68 -19.82 -16.13
C ALA A 342 -4.69 -20.71 -16.89
N ASP A 343 -5.65 -21.31 -16.22
CA ASP A 343 -6.76 -22.08 -16.79
C ASP A 343 -7.77 -21.22 -17.56
N LYS A 344 -7.68 -19.90 -17.42
CA LYS A 344 -8.45 -18.90 -18.17
C LYS A 344 -7.71 -18.30 -19.36
N ASP A 345 -6.50 -18.76 -19.64
CA ASP A 345 -5.76 -18.32 -20.83
C ASP A 345 -6.49 -18.77 -22.09
N PHE A 346 -6.94 -17.79 -22.88
CA PHE A 346 -7.57 -18.04 -24.18
C PHE A 346 -6.50 -18.30 -25.26
N ALA A 347 -5.48 -17.44 -25.32
CA ALA A 347 -4.41 -17.55 -26.31
C ALA A 347 -3.11 -16.91 -25.81
N ARG A 348 -2.00 -17.33 -26.39
CA ARG A 348 -0.67 -16.75 -26.18
C ARG A 348 -0.05 -16.40 -27.53
N VAL A 349 0.51 -15.18 -27.62
CA VAL A 349 1.08 -14.62 -28.84
C VAL A 349 2.51 -14.16 -28.56
N ASP A 350 3.44 -14.41 -29.49
CA ASP A 350 4.81 -13.95 -29.36
C ASP A 350 4.93 -12.45 -29.68
N LEU A 351 5.66 -11.73 -28.83
CA LEU A 351 5.99 -10.32 -29.01
C LEU A 351 7.48 -10.20 -29.39
N ALA A 352 7.74 -9.44 -30.44
CA ALA A 352 9.09 -9.00 -30.75
C ALA A 352 9.58 -7.98 -29.74
N GLY A 353 10.80 -8.19 -29.20
CA GLY A 353 11.44 -7.28 -28.27
C GLY A 353 12.48 -6.41 -28.95
N ARG A 354 12.58 -5.13 -28.53
CA ARG A 354 13.66 -4.24 -28.92
C ARG A 354 14.06 -3.34 -27.74
N GLN A 355 15.29 -2.88 -27.77
CA GLN A 355 15.73 -1.82 -26.86
C GLN A 355 15.24 -0.46 -27.34
N VAL A 356 14.96 0.44 -26.38
CA VAL A 356 14.59 1.84 -26.64
C VAL A 356 15.54 2.77 -25.88
N SER A 357 15.85 3.91 -26.50
CA SER A 357 16.69 4.95 -25.92
C SER A 357 16.09 6.32 -26.28
N PRO A 358 15.99 7.26 -25.33
CA PRO A 358 16.27 7.11 -23.91
C PRO A 358 15.27 6.15 -23.20
N PRO A 359 15.59 5.64 -22.01
CA PRO A 359 14.67 4.82 -21.21
C PRO A 359 13.36 5.55 -20.91
N VAL A 360 12.25 4.83 -20.98
CA VAL A 360 10.89 5.36 -20.76
C VAL A 360 10.54 5.25 -19.28
N GLU A 361 10.37 6.39 -18.63
CA GLU A 361 10.10 6.46 -17.17
C GLU A 361 8.75 5.83 -16.78
N GLN A 362 7.72 6.05 -17.59
CA GLN A 362 6.37 5.60 -17.30
C GLN A 362 5.92 4.53 -18.30
N PHE A 363 5.39 3.41 -17.83
CA PHE A 363 4.86 2.35 -18.67
C PHE A 363 3.79 2.86 -19.63
N VAL A 364 3.91 2.48 -20.90
CA VAL A 364 3.00 2.89 -21.98
C VAL A 364 2.55 1.70 -22.79
N ILE A 365 1.24 1.58 -23.00
CA ILE A 365 0.66 0.69 -24.02
C ILE A 365 0.27 1.53 -25.22
N GLY A 366 0.72 1.13 -26.41
CA GLY A 366 0.39 1.77 -27.69
C GLY A 366 -0.39 0.83 -28.57
N VAL A 367 -1.42 1.37 -29.24
CA VAL A 367 -2.13 0.70 -30.32
C VAL A 367 -2.18 1.67 -31.48
N VAL A 368 -1.38 1.43 -32.51
CA VAL A 368 -1.23 2.36 -33.64
C VAL A 368 -1.59 1.70 -34.96
N PRO A 369 -2.26 2.42 -35.91
CA PRO A 369 -2.53 1.89 -37.22
C PRO A 369 -1.27 1.53 -38.00
N GLN A 370 -1.35 0.49 -38.82
CA GLN A 370 -0.38 0.11 -39.84
C GLN A 370 -1.09 -0.11 -41.20
N ALA A 371 -0.33 -0.29 -42.25
CA ALA A 371 -0.90 -0.42 -43.61
C ALA A 371 -1.95 -1.56 -43.73
N THR A 372 -1.77 -2.66 -42.97
CA THR A 372 -2.64 -3.85 -43.02
C THR A 372 -3.26 -4.20 -41.67
N GLY A 373 -3.53 -3.21 -40.80
CA GLY A 373 -4.08 -3.46 -39.47
C GLY A 373 -3.49 -2.54 -38.44
N GLY A 374 -2.93 -3.07 -37.34
CA GLY A 374 -2.35 -2.28 -36.27
C GLY A 374 -1.13 -2.94 -35.61
N LEU A 375 -0.45 -2.16 -34.79
CA LEU A 375 0.64 -2.60 -33.92
C LEU A 375 0.24 -2.38 -32.46
N LEU A 376 0.19 -3.45 -31.68
CA LEU A 376 0.08 -3.41 -30.24
C LEU A 376 1.48 -3.41 -29.62
N SER A 377 1.78 -2.47 -28.72
CA SER A 377 3.10 -2.31 -28.13
C SER A 377 3.04 -2.00 -26.62
N PHE A 378 4.07 -2.43 -25.92
CA PHE A 378 4.26 -2.27 -24.48
C PHE A 378 5.66 -1.72 -24.27
N THR A 379 5.78 -0.50 -23.71
CA THR A 379 7.07 0.16 -23.57
C THR A 379 7.29 0.59 -22.12
N TRP A 380 8.42 0.19 -21.55
CA TRP A 380 8.84 0.64 -20.23
C TRP A 380 10.35 0.50 -20.10
N ASP A 381 10.98 1.42 -19.37
CA ASP A 381 12.43 1.46 -19.22
C ASP A 381 13.15 1.43 -20.60
N ASP A 382 14.09 0.55 -20.78
CA ASP A 382 14.88 0.38 -22.02
C ASP A 382 14.29 -0.64 -23.00
N ARG A 383 13.04 -1.11 -22.78
CA ARG A 383 12.43 -2.18 -23.57
C ARG A 383 11.09 -1.79 -24.17
N GLN A 384 10.89 -2.23 -25.41
CA GLN A 384 9.59 -2.28 -26.06
C GLN A 384 9.34 -3.70 -26.59
N TYR A 385 8.15 -4.23 -26.28
CA TYR A 385 7.62 -5.45 -26.84
C TYR A 385 6.45 -5.12 -27.73
N SER A 386 6.35 -5.73 -28.92
CA SER A 386 5.28 -5.40 -29.85
C SER A 386 4.87 -6.56 -30.74
N VAL A 387 3.65 -6.51 -31.26
CA VAL A 387 3.11 -7.48 -32.22
C VAL A 387 2.16 -6.78 -33.16
N PRO A 388 2.28 -7.00 -34.49
CA PRO A 388 1.30 -6.57 -35.47
C PRO A 388 0.04 -7.44 -35.40
N PHE A 389 -1.09 -6.85 -35.76
CA PHE A 389 -2.37 -7.56 -35.92
C PHE A 389 -3.12 -7.06 -37.14
N THR A 390 -4.03 -7.90 -37.69
CA THR A 390 -4.99 -7.52 -38.70
C THR A 390 -6.41 -7.68 -38.18
N VAL A 391 -7.36 -6.93 -38.71
CA VAL A 391 -8.79 -7.06 -38.42
C VAL A 391 -9.40 -8.07 -39.38
N LYS A 392 -10.23 -8.97 -38.88
CA LYS A 392 -10.93 -10.01 -39.66
C LYS A 392 -12.35 -9.58 -40.03
#